data_3b7d79cda35a16900ca276fe6ef764e7
#
_entry.id   3b7d79cda35a16900ca276fe6ef764e7
#
_cell.length_a   1.000
_cell.length_b   1.000
_cell.length_c   1.000
_cell.angle_alpha   90.00
_cell.angle_beta   90.00
_cell.angle_gamma   90.00
#
_symmetry.space_group_name_H-M   'P 1'
#
loop_
_entity.id
_entity.type
_entity.pdbx_description
1 polymer ?
#
loop_
_entity_poly.entity_id
_entity_poly.type
_entity_poly.pdbx_seq_one_letter_code
_entity_poly.pdbx_strand_id
1 'polypeptide(L)'
;LQGQAQTRTSTEHFGEDFVAARGNYLTVCSMNLAFRREVIPAFYQLPMDDNPWDVGRFDDIWSGVFLKRAADLLGKQIYNGDPLCEHNKAPRSTFGDLTNEVAGLELNEHVWEYADRVGEADSYADAFAKMADELLAADVSEYENGEFLQHCGEYMHDWLDCLEALDAGELQASEPAASVADD
;
A
#
# COMPACT_ATOMS: atom_id res chain seq x y z
N LEU A 1 -9.87 7.66 6.68
CA LEU A 1 -10.37 9.04 6.44
C LEU A 1 -9.36 9.98 5.75
N GLN A 2 -8.21 9.46 5.32
CA GLN A 2 -7.18 10.27 4.66
C GLN A 2 -7.70 10.93 3.36
N GLY A 3 -8.55 10.24 2.62
CA GLY A 3 -9.20 10.78 1.43
C GLY A 3 -10.20 11.92 1.70
N GLN A 4 -10.59 12.12 2.95
CA GLN A 4 -11.57 13.12 3.36
C GLN A 4 -10.96 14.48 3.71
N ALA A 5 -9.64 14.55 3.86
CA ALA A 5 -8.98 15.80 4.20
C ALA A 5 -9.25 16.85 3.11
N GLN A 6 -10.15 17.77 3.42
CA GLN A 6 -10.42 18.96 2.58
C GLN A 6 -9.30 19.98 2.69
N THR A 7 -8.40 19.78 3.65
CA THR A 7 -7.26 20.67 3.91
C THR A 7 -6.23 20.51 2.81
N ARG A 8 -5.95 21.60 2.14
CA ARG A 8 -4.79 21.70 1.27
C ARG A 8 -3.57 22.01 2.14
N THR A 9 -2.61 21.10 2.15
CA THR A 9 -1.32 21.39 2.75
C THR A 9 -0.50 22.17 1.74
N SER A 10 -0.07 23.36 2.09
CA SER A 10 0.90 24.14 1.33
C SER A 10 2.25 24.07 2.02
N THR A 11 3.31 24.46 1.32
CA THR A 11 4.66 24.57 1.86
C THR A 11 4.70 25.42 3.15
N GLU A 12 3.86 26.44 3.24
CA GLU A 12 3.74 27.31 4.42
C GLU A 12 3.18 26.58 5.66
N HIS A 13 2.40 25.51 5.46
CA HIS A 13 1.73 24.75 6.52
C HIS A 13 2.37 23.38 6.78
N PHE A 14 3.33 22.99 5.95
CA PHE A 14 3.97 21.69 6.07
C PHE A 14 4.80 21.54 7.35
N GLY A 15 5.30 22.64 7.89
CA GLY A 15 6.15 22.61 9.07
C GLY A 15 7.59 22.31 8.72
N GLU A 16 8.05 21.12 9.05
CA GLU A 16 9.43 20.69 8.83
C GLU A 16 9.48 19.29 8.20
N ASP A 17 10.49 19.05 7.39
CA ASP A 17 10.83 17.73 6.89
C ASP A 17 11.13 16.77 8.04
N PHE A 18 10.76 15.51 7.89
CA PHE A 18 11.08 14.52 8.89
C PHE A 18 11.41 13.15 8.29
N VAL A 19 12.14 12.38 9.07
CA VAL A 19 12.36 10.95 8.80
C VAL A 19 11.44 10.17 9.73
N ALA A 20 10.64 9.28 9.17
CA ALA A 20 9.76 8.44 9.97
C ALA A 20 10.56 7.54 10.90
N ALA A 21 10.30 7.64 12.20
CA ALA A 21 11.00 6.84 13.20
C ALA A 21 10.74 5.35 13.00
N ARG A 22 11.72 4.52 13.39
CA ARG A 22 11.55 3.08 13.37
C ARG A 22 10.41 2.66 14.30
N GLY A 23 9.56 1.76 13.83
CA GLY A 23 8.38 1.29 14.57
C GLY A 23 7.16 2.22 14.48
N ASN A 24 7.28 3.39 13.85
CA ASN A 24 6.13 4.24 13.57
C ASN A 24 5.64 4.00 12.15
N TYR A 25 4.38 3.63 12.01
CA TYR A 25 3.77 3.44 10.70
C TYR A 25 3.49 4.78 10.00
N LEU A 26 3.57 4.75 8.69
CA LEU A 26 3.34 5.87 7.81
C LEU A 26 2.62 5.36 6.57
N THR A 27 1.51 5.98 6.22
CA THR A 27 0.86 5.74 4.95
C THR A 27 1.60 6.48 3.83
N VAL A 28 1.61 5.91 2.64
CA VAL A 28 2.26 6.53 1.48
C VAL A 28 1.22 6.82 0.41
N CYS A 29 1.10 8.10 0.05
CA CYS A 29 0.25 8.49 -1.07
C CYS A 29 1.03 8.39 -2.37
N SER A 30 0.49 7.67 -3.35
CA SER A 30 1.14 7.44 -4.65
C SER A 30 1.31 8.71 -5.50
N MET A 31 0.63 9.80 -5.16
CA MET A 31 0.66 11.04 -5.96
C MET A 31 1.95 11.85 -5.84
N ASN A 32 2.67 11.74 -4.73
CA ASN A 32 3.91 12.48 -4.48
C ASN A 32 4.92 11.58 -3.79
N LEU A 33 5.46 10.63 -4.53
CA LEU A 33 6.32 9.58 -4.01
C LEU A 33 7.52 9.37 -4.93
N ALA A 34 8.69 9.23 -4.32
CA ALA A 34 9.91 8.77 -4.99
C ALA A 34 10.55 7.66 -4.18
N PHE A 35 11.02 6.63 -4.84
CA PHE A 35 11.64 5.47 -4.19
C PHE A 35 12.75 4.85 -5.05
N ARG A 36 13.61 4.08 -4.42
CA ARG A 36 14.61 3.29 -5.09
C ARG A 36 13.99 2.03 -5.68
N ARG A 37 14.52 1.57 -6.81
CA ARG A 37 14.02 0.37 -7.49
C ARG A 37 14.01 -0.87 -6.59
N GLU A 38 14.96 -1.01 -5.68
CA GLU A 38 15.04 -2.12 -4.73
C GLU A 38 13.81 -2.29 -3.82
N VAL A 39 12.99 -1.24 -3.71
CA VAL A 39 11.78 -1.20 -2.88
C VAL A 39 10.58 -1.84 -3.57
N ILE A 40 10.62 -1.97 -4.91
CA ILE A 40 9.48 -2.44 -5.72
C ILE A 40 8.81 -3.71 -5.16
N PRO A 41 9.55 -4.74 -4.69
CA PRO A 41 8.89 -5.95 -4.20
C PRO A 41 7.98 -5.72 -3.00
N ALA A 42 8.27 -4.73 -2.14
CA ALA A 42 7.44 -4.40 -0.98
C ALA A 42 6.52 -3.18 -1.21
N PHE A 43 6.53 -2.59 -2.41
CA PHE A 43 5.67 -1.47 -2.77
C PHE A 43 4.61 -1.93 -3.77
N TYR A 44 3.57 -2.55 -3.24
CA TYR A 44 2.45 -3.07 -4.00
C TYR A 44 1.14 -2.49 -3.47
N GLN A 45 0.37 -1.86 -4.34
CA GLN A 45 -0.97 -1.41 -4.00
C GLN A 45 -1.94 -2.57 -4.25
N LEU A 46 -2.52 -3.07 -3.16
CA LEU A 46 -3.43 -4.20 -3.21
C LEU A 46 -4.64 -3.89 -4.09
N PRO A 47 -5.06 -4.80 -4.97
CA PRO A 47 -6.28 -4.62 -5.74
C PRO A 47 -7.48 -4.72 -4.81
N MET A 48 -8.20 -3.60 -4.65
CA MET A 48 -9.35 -3.48 -3.76
C MET A 48 -10.65 -3.19 -4.53
N ASP A 49 -10.59 -3.22 -5.84
CA ASP A 49 -11.77 -3.04 -6.69
C ASP A 49 -12.47 -4.39 -6.89
N ASP A 50 -13.82 -4.37 -6.86
CA ASP A 50 -14.67 -5.48 -7.25
C ASP A 50 -14.42 -6.79 -6.48
N ASN A 51 -14.28 -6.70 -5.16
CA ASN A 51 -14.14 -7.86 -4.27
C ASN A 51 -15.44 -8.17 -3.51
N PRO A 52 -15.67 -9.45 -3.11
CA PRO A 52 -16.93 -9.87 -2.47
C PRO A 52 -17.15 -9.33 -1.05
N TRP A 53 -16.14 -8.71 -0.45
CA TRP A 53 -16.20 -8.12 0.90
C TRP A 53 -16.49 -6.62 0.88
N ASP A 54 -16.60 -5.99 -0.29
CA ASP A 54 -16.75 -4.54 -0.45
C ASP A 54 -15.67 -3.70 0.29
N VAL A 55 -14.50 -4.30 0.56
CA VAL A 55 -13.37 -3.60 1.17
C VAL A 55 -12.64 -2.80 0.09
N GLY A 56 -12.60 -1.48 0.23
CA GLY A 56 -11.96 -0.61 -0.74
C GLY A 56 -11.25 0.57 -0.12
N ARG A 57 -10.42 1.26 -0.93
CA ARG A 57 -9.78 2.55 -0.60
C ARG A 57 -8.70 2.52 0.48
N PHE A 58 -8.21 1.34 0.85
CA PHE A 58 -7.08 1.19 1.76
C PHE A 58 -5.79 0.77 1.06
N ASP A 59 -5.79 0.71 -0.26
CA ASP A 59 -4.69 0.26 -1.10
C ASP A 59 -3.38 1.02 -0.84
N ASP A 60 -3.41 2.35 -0.83
CA ASP A 60 -2.25 3.19 -0.54
C ASP A 60 -1.91 3.22 0.97
N ILE A 61 -2.90 3.09 1.83
CA ILE A 61 -2.72 3.07 3.30
C ILE A 61 -1.98 1.79 3.71
N TRP A 62 -2.49 0.62 3.32
CA TRP A 62 -1.90 -0.66 3.69
C TRP A 62 -0.58 -0.91 2.99
N SER A 63 -0.46 -0.50 1.72
CA SER A 63 0.84 -0.48 1.02
C SER A 63 1.90 0.29 1.82
N GLY A 64 1.54 1.44 2.40
CA GLY A 64 2.41 2.21 3.27
C GLY A 64 2.80 1.47 4.55
N VAL A 65 1.88 0.74 5.16
CA VAL A 65 2.15 -0.08 6.36
C VAL A 65 3.18 -1.16 6.05
N PHE A 66 2.96 -1.96 5.00
CA PHE A 66 3.87 -3.04 4.64
C PHE A 66 5.23 -2.51 4.19
N LEU A 67 5.26 -1.48 3.36
CA LEU A 67 6.50 -0.83 2.93
C LEU A 67 7.30 -0.29 4.11
N LYS A 68 6.64 0.38 5.06
CA LYS A 68 7.30 0.94 6.23
C LYS A 68 7.90 -0.15 7.10
N ARG A 69 7.17 -1.26 7.31
CA ARG A 69 7.70 -2.40 8.04
C ARG A 69 8.92 -3.00 7.35
N ALA A 70 8.85 -3.26 6.05
CA ALA A 70 9.98 -3.78 5.28
C ALA A 70 11.21 -2.86 5.37
N ALA A 71 11.01 -1.55 5.24
CA ALA A 71 12.09 -0.57 5.39
C ALA A 71 12.72 -0.63 6.79
N ASP A 72 11.92 -0.73 7.84
CA ASP A 72 12.40 -0.82 9.23
C ASP A 72 13.20 -2.10 9.50
N LEU A 73 12.77 -3.25 8.97
CA LEU A 73 13.47 -4.52 9.08
C LEU A 73 14.87 -4.45 8.43
N LEU A 74 14.95 -3.78 7.29
CA LEU A 74 16.19 -3.63 6.52
C LEU A 74 17.07 -2.44 6.97
N GLY A 75 16.69 -1.75 8.06
CA GLY A 75 17.44 -0.59 8.55
C GLY A 75 17.39 0.61 7.59
N LYS A 76 16.37 0.70 6.76
CA LYS A 76 16.10 1.81 5.85
C LYS A 76 15.11 2.80 6.48
N GLN A 77 14.99 3.96 5.86
CA GLN A 77 14.16 5.04 6.37
C GLN A 77 13.27 5.62 5.27
N ILE A 78 12.12 6.13 5.67
CA ILE A 78 11.22 6.90 4.82
C ILE A 78 11.35 8.37 5.23
N TYR A 79 11.71 9.19 4.27
CA TYR A 79 11.80 10.63 4.39
C TYR A 79 10.52 11.28 3.87
N ASN A 80 9.95 12.18 4.64
CA ASN A 80 8.81 12.98 4.25
C ASN A 80 9.24 14.43 4.12
N GLY A 81 9.31 14.89 2.89
CA GLY A 81 9.76 16.23 2.51
C GLY A 81 8.62 17.12 2.03
N ASP A 82 8.97 18.27 1.51
CA ASP A 82 8.03 19.26 1.00
C ASP A 82 7.03 18.66 -0.01
N PRO A 83 5.76 19.08 0.03
CA PRO A 83 4.77 18.68 -0.96
C PRO A 83 5.10 19.31 -2.32
N LEU A 84 5.43 18.46 -3.28
CA LEU A 84 5.79 18.87 -4.63
C LEU A 84 4.62 18.78 -5.64
N CYS A 85 3.50 18.22 -5.20
CA CYS A 85 2.33 17.99 -6.05
C CYS A 85 1.12 18.77 -5.54
N GLU A 86 0.49 19.55 -6.42
CA GLU A 86 -0.80 20.18 -6.16
C GLU A 86 -1.92 19.26 -6.66
N HIS A 87 -2.71 18.75 -5.73
CA HIS A 87 -3.85 17.89 -6.04
C HIS A 87 -5.16 18.68 -6.08
N ASN A 88 -5.63 18.97 -7.27
CA ASN A 88 -6.94 19.60 -7.51
C ASN A 88 -8.03 18.52 -7.50
N LYS A 89 -8.41 18.08 -6.30
CA LYS A 89 -9.41 17.03 -6.12
C LYS A 89 -10.79 17.49 -6.59
N ALA A 90 -11.45 16.67 -7.40
CA ALA A 90 -12.85 16.88 -7.74
C ALA A 90 -13.75 16.85 -6.49
N PRO A 91 -14.86 17.62 -6.46
CA PRO A 91 -15.81 17.54 -5.36
C PRO A 91 -16.30 16.11 -5.16
N ARG A 92 -16.24 15.64 -3.92
CA ARG A 92 -16.72 14.30 -3.55
C ARG A 92 -17.74 14.41 -2.41
N SER A 93 -18.61 13.41 -2.33
CA SER A 93 -19.49 13.25 -1.19
C SER A 93 -18.73 12.58 -0.05
N THR A 94 -18.58 13.27 1.07
CA THR A 94 -17.96 12.71 2.29
C THR A 94 -18.68 11.43 2.75
N PHE A 95 -20.00 11.40 2.65
CA PHE A 95 -20.76 10.21 3.03
C PHE A 95 -20.60 9.06 2.02
N GLY A 96 -20.48 9.38 0.73
CA GLY A 96 -20.18 8.37 -0.30
C GLY A 96 -18.80 7.75 -0.09
N ASP A 97 -17.80 8.57 0.20
CA ASP A 97 -16.45 8.08 0.51
C ASP A 97 -16.46 7.20 1.78
N LEU A 98 -17.16 7.63 2.84
CA LEU A 98 -17.28 6.84 4.07
C LEU A 98 -17.95 5.49 3.83
N THR A 99 -19.02 5.46 3.02
CA THR A 99 -19.71 4.21 2.69
C THR A 99 -18.76 3.20 2.04
N ASN A 100 -17.86 3.66 1.18
CA ASN A 100 -16.88 2.81 0.52
C ASN A 100 -15.71 2.39 1.44
N GLU A 101 -15.53 3.04 2.58
CA GLU A 101 -14.48 2.73 3.54
C GLU A 101 -14.96 1.86 4.71
N VAL A 102 -16.27 1.82 4.96
CA VAL A 102 -16.85 1.15 6.16
C VAL A 102 -16.42 -0.31 6.28
N ALA A 103 -16.49 -1.07 5.18
CA ALA A 103 -16.18 -2.49 5.18
C ALA A 103 -14.73 -2.82 5.59
N GLY A 104 -13.80 -1.89 5.38
CA GLY A 104 -12.38 -2.06 5.70
C GLY A 104 -11.94 -1.36 6.99
N LEU A 105 -12.80 -0.56 7.65
CA LEU A 105 -12.39 0.23 8.82
C LEU A 105 -11.91 -0.63 9.97
N GLU A 106 -12.61 -1.74 10.27
CA GLU A 106 -12.22 -2.67 11.32
C GLU A 106 -10.86 -3.30 11.01
N LEU A 107 -10.68 -3.81 9.81
CA LEU A 107 -9.43 -4.44 9.38
C LEU A 107 -8.26 -3.46 9.41
N ASN A 108 -8.51 -2.19 9.09
CA ASN A 108 -7.49 -1.14 9.11
C ASN A 108 -6.92 -0.89 10.52
N GLU A 109 -7.69 -1.17 11.57
CA GLU A 109 -7.19 -1.07 12.95
C GLU A 109 -6.17 -2.17 13.29
N HIS A 110 -6.15 -3.29 12.53
CA HIS A 110 -5.40 -4.49 12.86
C HIS A 110 -4.33 -4.89 11.84
N VAL A 111 -4.40 -4.42 10.59
CA VAL A 111 -3.47 -4.84 9.52
C VAL A 111 -1.99 -4.67 9.89
N TRP A 112 -1.64 -3.65 10.64
CA TRP A 112 -0.27 -3.38 11.09
C TRP A 112 0.25 -4.43 12.09
N GLU A 113 -0.65 -5.07 12.86
CA GLU A 113 -0.28 -6.11 13.84
C GLU A 113 0.32 -7.33 13.14
N TYR A 114 -0.22 -7.71 11.98
CA TYR A 114 0.31 -8.81 11.18
C TYR A 114 1.68 -8.45 10.60
N ALA A 115 1.85 -7.23 10.12
CA ALA A 115 3.16 -6.77 9.67
C ALA A 115 4.20 -6.80 10.81
N ASP A 116 3.82 -6.45 12.03
CA ASP A 116 4.70 -6.42 13.20
C ASP A 116 5.17 -7.81 13.68
N ARG A 117 4.45 -8.89 13.33
CA ARG A 117 4.87 -10.26 13.66
C ARG A 117 6.16 -10.66 12.94
N VAL A 118 6.47 -10.06 11.80
CA VAL A 118 7.72 -10.32 11.08
C VAL A 118 8.89 -9.66 11.82
N GLY A 119 9.78 -10.46 12.39
CA GLY A 119 10.90 -9.99 13.22
C GLY A 119 12.16 -9.59 12.44
N GLU A 120 12.44 -10.27 11.32
CA GLU A 120 13.65 -10.09 10.51
C GLU A 120 13.40 -10.39 9.03
N ALA A 121 14.18 -9.75 8.17
CA ALA A 121 14.16 -9.99 6.73
C ALA A 121 15.49 -9.65 6.08
N ASP A 122 15.82 -10.37 5.00
CA ASP A 122 17.07 -10.22 4.26
C ASP A 122 16.93 -9.28 3.03
N SER A 123 15.71 -9.08 2.55
CA SER A 123 15.39 -8.23 1.41
C SER A 123 13.96 -7.70 1.49
N TYR A 124 13.63 -6.74 0.60
CA TYR A 124 12.24 -6.26 0.48
C TYR A 124 11.28 -7.35 0.05
N ALA A 125 11.69 -8.24 -0.86
CA ALA A 125 10.89 -9.39 -1.28
C ALA A 125 10.65 -10.36 -0.12
N ASP A 126 11.70 -10.70 0.64
CA ASP A 126 11.61 -11.58 1.80
C ASP A 126 10.72 -11.00 2.90
N ALA A 127 10.87 -9.69 3.19
CA ALA A 127 10.02 -9.00 4.15
C ALA A 127 8.53 -9.06 3.74
N PHE A 128 8.26 -8.83 2.45
CA PHE A 128 6.91 -8.78 1.92
C PHE A 128 6.27 -10.17 1.89
N ALA A 129 7.03 -11.21 1.49
CA ALA A 129 6.58 -12.60 1.53
C ALA A 129 6.22 -13.04 2.95
N LYS A 130 7.07 -12.74 3.94
CA LYS A 130 6.80 -13.06 5.35
C LYS A 130 5.55 -12.36 5.90
N MET A 131 5.31 -11.10 5.50
CA MET A 131 4.08 -10.41 5.87
C MET A 131 2.84 -11.03 5.18
N ALA A 132 2.97 -11.47 3.93
CA ALA A 132 1.92 -12.22 3.25
C ALA A 132 1.59 -13.53 3.99
N ASP A 133 2.61 -14.28 4.43
CA ASP A 133 2.43 -15.50 5.20
C ASP A 133 1.69 -15.26 6.52
N GLU A 134 1.98 -14.15 7.22
CA GLU A 134 1.29 -13.76 8.44
C GLU A 134 -0.19 -13.43 8.19
N LEU A 135 -0.51 -12.79 7.07
CA LEU A 135 -1.90 -12.53 6.68
C LEU A 135 -2.63 -13.82 6.32
N LEU A 136 -1.99 -14.74 5.57
CA LEU A 136 -2.58 -16.04 5.21
C LEU A 136 -2.84 -16.92 6.43
N ALA A 137 -1.96 -16.86 7.43
CA ALA A 137 -2.09 -17.63 8.66
C ALA A 137 -2.98 -16.96 9.72
N ALA A 138 -3.53 -15.79 9.43
CA ALA A 138 -4.30 -15.01 10.38
C ALA A 138 -5.59 -15.75 10.82
N ASP A 139 -5.86 -15.78 12.11
CA ASP A 139 -7.20 -16.08 12.60
C ASP A 139 -8.05 -14.82 12.46
N VAL A 140 -8.91 -14.84 11.48
CA VAL A 140 -9.75 -13.70 11.08
C VAL A 140 -11.21 -13.88 11.48
N SER A 141 -11.53 -14.90 12.26
CA SER A 141 -12.89 -15.30 12.61
C SER A 141 -13.64 -14.25 13.45
N GLU A 142 -12.92 -13.32 14.07
CA GLU A 142 -13.49 -12.24 14.87
C GLU A 142 -13.89 -11.02 14.05
N TYR A 143 -13.44 -10.90 12.78
CA TYR A 143 -13.69 -9.74 11.93
C TYR A 143 -14.76 -10.03 10.86
N GLU A 144 -15.66 -9.08 10.62
CA GLU A 144 -16.75 -9.24 9.67
C GLU A 144 -16.25 -9.56 8.25
N ASN A 145 -15.17 -8.89 7.80
CA ASN A 145 -14.57 -9.08 6.48
C ASN A 145 -13.15 -9.67 6.56
N GLY A 146 -12.85 -10.43 7.60
CA GLY A 146 -11.51 -10.90 7.92
C GLY A 146 -10.85 -11.72 6.81
N GLU A 147 -11.61 -12.53 6.06
CA GLU A 147 -11.10 -13.30 4.95
C GLU A 147 -10.41 -12.44 3.87
N PHE A 148 -10.76 -11.16 3.78
CA PHE A 148 -10.09 -10.23 2.89
C PHE A 148 -8.61 -10.05 3.23
N LEU A 149 -8.22 -10.11 4.52
CA LEU A 149 -6.80 -10.06 4.91
C LEU A 149 -6.03 -11.26 4.38
N GLN A 150 -6.62 -12.46 4.43
CA GLN A 150 -6.01 -13.66 3.87
C GLN A 150 -5.88 -13.53 2.34
N HIS A 151 -6.90 -13.01 1.68
CA HIS A 151 -6.85 -12.74 0.25
C HIS A 151 -5.79 -11.69 -0.13
N CYS A 152 -5.55 -10.69 0.72
CA CYS A 152 -4.42 -9.78 0.54
C CYS A 152 -3.07 -10.52 0.57
N GLY A 153 -2.91 -11.52 1.45
CA GLY A 153 -1.73 -12.37 1.47
C GLY A 153 -1.51 -13.13 0.16
N GLU A 154 -2.59 -13.66 -0.45
CA GLU A 154 -2.52 -14.28 -1.78
C GLU A 154 -2.05 -13.28 -2.85
N TYR A 155 -2.64 -12.10 -2.93
CA TYR A 155 -2.22 -11.06 -3.87
C TYR A 155 -0.77 -10.63 -3.69
N MET A 156 -0.27 -10.60 -2.46
CA MET A 156 1.11 -10.24 -2.18
C MET A 156 2.08 -11.30 -2.73
N HIS A 157 1.76 -12.58 -2.62
CA HIS A 157 2.54 -13.66 -3.23
C HIS A 157 2.46 -13.62 -4.76
N ASP A 158 1.26 -13.47 -5.33
CA ASP A 158 1.08 -13.33 -6.78
C ASP A 158 1.94 -12.19 -7.36
N TRP A 159 2.03 -11.08 -6.64
CA TRP A 159 2.90 -9.96 -7.01
C TRP A 159 4.38 -10.36 -7.06
N LEU A 160 4.86 -11.06 -6.04
CA LEU A 160 6.25 -11.52 -5.99
C LEU A 160 6.54 -12.54 -7.10
N ASP A 161 5.62 -13.45 -7.35
CA ASP A 161 5.73 -14.43 -8.44
C ASP A 161 5.79 -13.76 -9.81
N CYS A 162 4.97 -12.73 -10.03
CA CYS A 162 5.03 -11.91 -11.24
C CYS A 162 6.39 -11.22 -11.42
N LEU A 163 6.99 -10.68 -10.35
CA LEU A 163 8.31 -10.07 -10.42
C LEU A 163 9.41 -11.09 -10.71
N GLU A 164 9.34 -12.27 -10.11
CA GLU A 164 10.28 -13.37 -10.39
C GLU A 164 10.19 -13.83 -11.84
N ALA A 165 8.97 -14.00 -12.36
CA ALA A 165 8.74 -14.38 -13.77
C ALA A 165 9.25 -13.31 -14.76
N LEU A 166 9.13 -12.03 -14.40
CA LEU A 166 9.71 -10.93 -15.19
C LEU A 166 11.24 -10.96 -15.20
N ASP A 167 11.85 -11.18 -14.06
CA ASP A 167 13.32 -11.27 -13.94
C ASP A 167 13.88 -12.52 -14.64
N ALA A 168 13.12 -13.62 -14.67
CA ALA A 168 13.44 -14.83 -15.43
C ALA A 168 13.26 -14.66 -16.95
N GLY A 169 12.59 -13.58 -17.39
CA GLY A 169 12.27 -13.34 -18.80
C GLY A 169 11.12 -14.22 -19.32
N GLU A 170 10.33 -14.79 -18.45
CA GLU A 170 9.16 -15.62 -18.79
C GLU A 170 7.95 -14.78 -19.19
N LEU A 171 7.86 -13.56 -18.67
CA LEU A 171 6.86 -12.58 -19.06
C LEU A 171 7.49 -11.56 -20.02
N GLN A 172 6.95 -11.47 -21.23
CA GLN A 172 7.28 -10.38 -22.14
C GLN A 172 6.35 -9.20 -21.85
N ALA A 173 6.92 -8.01 -21.70
CA ALA A 173 6.10 -6.81 -21.69
C ALA A 173 5.30 -6.78 -23.01
N SER A 174 3.98 -6.72 -22.93
CA SER A 174 3.16 -6.51 -24.12
C SER A 174 3.60 -5.21 -24.79
N GLU A 175 3.86 -5.23 -26.10
CA GLU A 175 4.13 -3.99 -26.84
C GLU A 175 2.99 -3.00 -26.55
N PRO A 176 3.30 -1.73 -26.28
CA PRO A 176 2.26 -0.74 -26.09
C PRO A 176 1.38 -0.73 -27.33
N ALA A 177 0.08 -0.85 -27.15
CA ALA A 177 -0.88 -0.75 -28.24
C ALA A 177 -0.55 0.52 -29.05
N ALA A 178 -0.34 0.34 -30.35
CA ALA A 178 -0.06 1.46 -31.25
C ALA A 178 -1.11 2.54 -31.03
N SER A 179 -0.68 3.76 -30.71
CA SER A 179 -1.57 4.90 -30.56
C SER A 179 -2.42 4.99 -31.82
N VAL A 180 -3.74 4.83 -31.67
CA VAL A 180 -4.68 5.16 -32.73
C VAL A 180 -4.49 6.65 -32.98
N ALA A 181 -3.89 6.97 -34.11
CA ALA A 181 -3.81 8.34 -34.59
C ALA A 181 -5.25 8.77 -34.87
N ASP A 182 -5.73 9.74 -34.12
CA ASP A 182 -6.97 10.45 -34.44
C ASP A 182 -6.76 11.20 -35.76
N ASP A 183 -7.53 10.79 -36.77
CA ASP A 183 -7.73 11.57 -38.00
C ASP A 183 -8.80 12.67 -37.78
#